data_7876c9f195cf4cec892fb80a5e24399a
#
_entry.id   7876c9f195cf4cec892fb80a5e24399a
#
_cell.length_a   1.000
_cell.length_b   1.000
_cell.length_c   1.000
_cell.angle_alpha   90.00
_cell.angle_beta   90.00
_cell.angle_gamma   90.00
#
_symmetry.space_group_name_H-M   'P 1'
#
loop_
_entity.id
_entity.type
_entity.pdbx_description
1 polymer ?
#
loop_
_entity_poly.entity_id
_entity_poly.type
_entity_poly.pdbx_seq_one_letter_code
_entity_poly.pdbx_strand_id
1 'polypeptide(L)'
;MSEPLKTKLEYYGISPWEIEVLYGFLNSRFTVLQEEIENNDENFVSFLDIDIPLEFNEAFFKWFDFKQWEKVKDVLKEYKRRRGRRNALKIRINFAGNPKIIFTVDVVDRQWFNNAVEKMDFVIELLQHHLDPQKLPTGVREINYKFDVESVRWRLDIAKSKDKEYQFRGDNWKEIQKEIN
;
A
#
# COMPACT_ATOMS: atom_id res chain seq x y z
N MET A 1 -3.29 -5.66 -30.30
CA MET A 1 -2.40 -5.10 -29.26
C MET A 1 -3.21 -4.82 -28.01
N SER A 2 -2.78 -5.37 -26.88
CA SER A 2 -3.40 -5.05 -25.62
C SER A 2 -3.07 -3.60 -25.23
N GLU A 3 -4.03 -2.88 -24.65
CA GLU A 3 -3.76 -1.56 -24.10
C GLU A 3 -2.71 -1.68 -22.99
N PRO A 4 -1.78 -0.72 -22.89
CA PRO A 4 -0.80 -0.73 -21.80
C PRO A 4 -1.50 -0.58 -20.46
N LEU A 5 -1.01 -1.32 -19.45
CA LEU A 5 -1.51 -1.22 -18.10
C LEU A 5 -1.19 0.16 -17.53
N LYS A 6 -2.17 0.77 -16.87
CA LYS A 6 -2.05 2.12 -16.31
C LYS A 6 -1.89 2.07 -14.80
N THR A 7 -0.82 2.68 -14.31
CA THR A 7 -0.59 2.92 -12.89
C THR A 7 -0.86 4.39 -12.59
N LYS A 8 -1.60 4.66 -11.53
CA LYS A 8 -1.92 6.03 -11.12
C LYS A 8 -1.14 6.40 -9.86
N LEU A 9 -0.50 7.58 -9.90
CA LEU A 9 0.14 8.20 -8.75
C LEU A 9 -0.63 9.45 -8.36
N GLU A 10 -1.07 9.51 -7.11
CA GLU A 10 -1.61 10.73 -6.52
C GLU A 10 -0.72 11.15 -5.36
N TYR A 11 -0.39 12.43 -5.24
CA TYR A 11 0.57 12.86 -4.23
C TYR A 11 0.40 14.32 -3.86
N TYR A 12 0.88 14.66 -2.66
CA TYR A 12 1.13 16.03 -2.25
C TYR A 12 2.38 16.08 -1.36
N GLY A 13 3.02 17.25 -1.31
CA GLY A 13 4.21 17.43 -0.46
C GLY A 13 5.42 16.64 -0.92
N ILE A 14 5.48 16.27 -2.19
CA ILE A 14 6.60 15.56 -2.80
C ILE A 14 7.01 16.37 -4.03
N SER A 15 8.31 16.63 -4.19
CA SER A 15 8.79 17.47 -5.29
C SER A 15 8.67 16.76 -6.64
N PRO A 16 8.56 17.52 -7.75
CA PRO A 16 8.55 16.92 -9.08
C PRO A 16 9.75 16.03 -9.37
N TRP A 17 10.93 16.36 -8.83
CA TRP A 17 12.15 15.57 -8.97
C TRP A 17 12.01 14.20 -8.33
N GLU A 18 11.45 14.16 -7.14
CA GLU A 18 11.23 12.91 -6.43
C GLU A 18 10.24 12.00 -7.17
N ILE A 19 9.16 12.58 -7.66
CA ILE A 19 8.15 11.85 -8.44
C ILE A 19 8.73 11.34 -9.75
N GLU A 20 9.58 12.13 -10.41
CA GLU A 20 10.22 11.75 -11.68
C GLU A 20 11.04 10.45 -11.55
N VAL A 21 11.73 10.26 -10.43
CA VAL A 21 12.52 9.04 -10.18
C VAL A 21 11.59 7.82 -10.07
N LEU A 22 10.51 7.94 -9.31
CA LEU A 22 9.51 6.87 -9.18
C LEU A 22 8.84 6.58 -10.52
N TYR A 23 8.46 7.64 -11.24
CA TYR A 23 7.90 7.54 -12.60
C TYR A 23 8.80 6.68 -13.49
N GLY A 24 10.11 6.95 -13.48
CA GLY A 24 11.07 6.23 -14.33
C GLY A 24 11.09 4.73 -14.07
N PHE A 25 10.99 4.30 -12.80
CA PHE A 25 10.96 2.88 -12.45
C PHE A 25 9.64 2.21 -12.82
N LEU A 26 8.52 2.92 -12.69
CA LEU A 26 7.21 2.37 -13.03
C LEU A 26 6.95 2.38 -14.54
N ASN A 27 7.47 3.37 -15.26
CA ASN A 27 7.23 3.55 -16.68
C ASN A 27 7.84 2.44 -17.54
N SER A 28 8.74 1.64 -17.01
CA SER A 28 9.30 0.49 -17.71
C SER A 28 8.24 -0.60 -17.99
N ARG A 29 7.18 -0.66 -17.21
CA ARG A 29 6.13 -1.68 -17.31
C ARG A 29 4.72 -1.12 -17.43
N PHE A 30 4.51 0.12 -17.02
CA PHE A 30 3.20 0.75 -16.99
C PHE A 30 3.18 2.06 -17.78
N THR A 31 2.00 2.45 -18.25
CA THR A 31 1.73 3.85 -18.53
C THR A 31 1.42 4.52 -17.19
N VAL A 32 2.20 5.51 -16.79
CA VAL A 32 2.07 6.16 -15.49
C VAL A 32 1.27 7.45 -15.64
N LEU A 33 0.17 7.53 -14.89
CA LEU A 33 -0.64 8.74 -14.75
C LEU A 33 -0.31 9.36 -13.40
N GLN A 34 0.07 10.63 -13.39
CA GLN A 34 0.44 11.29 -12.13
C GLN A 34 -0.39 12.55 -11.93
N GLU A 35 -0.82 12.78 -10.70
CA GLU A 35 -1.64 13.92 -10.32
C GLU A 35 -1.23 14.43 -8.94
N GLU A 36 -0.88 15.71 -8.86
CA GLU A 36 -0.69 16.37 -7.58
C GLU A 36 -2.06 16.74 -7.02
N ILE A 37 -2.33 16.34 -5.79
CA ILE A 37 -3.59 16.62 -5.10
C ILE A 37 -3.38 17.61 -3.96
N GLU A 38 -4.47 18.19 -3.46
CA GLU A 38 -4.41 19.07 -2.29
C GLU A 38 -4.18 18.27 -1.01
N ASN A 39 -3.49 18.90 -0.06
CA ASN A 39 -3.29 18.30 1.27
C ASN A 39 -4.64 18.15 1.97
N ASN A 40 -5.04 16.91 2.20
CA ASN A 40 -6.33 16.57 2.83
C ASN A 40 -6.17 15.96 4.23
N ASP A 41 -4.95 15.87 4.76
CA ASP A 41 -4.67 15.30 6.07
C ASP A 41 -3.56 16.08 6.77
N GLU A 42 -3.93 16.84 7.80
CA GLU A 42 -2.99 17.67 8.56
C GLU A 42 -1.92 16.87 9.30
N ASN A 43 -2.15 15.58 9.52
CA ASN A 43 -1.20 14.72 10.22
C ASN A 43 -0.02 14.33 9.33
N PHE A 44 -0.12 14.51 8.02
CA PHE A 44 0.92 14.12 7.07
C PHE A 44 1.29 15.29 6.17
N VAL A 45 2.56 15.68 6.19
CA VAL A 45 3.09 16.76 5.34
C VAL A 45 3.31 16.29 3.90
N SER A 46 3.43 14.98 3.71
CA SER A 46 3.62 14.36 2.40
C SER A 46 2.77 13.10 2.30
N PHE A 47 2.27 12.85 1.11
CA PHE A 47 1.40 11.71 0.82
C PHE A 47 1.68 11.19 -0.59
N LEU A 48 1.67 9.87 -0.72
CA LEU A 48 1.78 9.20 -2.01
C LEU A 48 0.81 8.02 -2.05
N ASP A 49 0.00 7.97 -3.09
CA ASP A 49 -0.89 6.83 -3.37
C ASP A 49 -0.47 6.24 -4.72
N ILE A 50 -0.14 4.94 -4.71
CA ILE A 50 0.23 4.20 -5.91
C ILE A 50 -0.85 3.17 -6.19
N ASP A 51 -1.50 3.29 -7.35
CA ASP A 51 -2.57 2.38 -7.74
C ASP A 51 -2.06 1.44 -8.84
N ILE A 52 -1.90 0.16 -8.50
CA ILE A 52 -1.36 -0.86 -9.39
C ILE A 52 -2.50 -1.71 -9.93
N PRO A 53 -2.68 -1.80 -11.26
CA PRO A 53 -3.81 -2.48 -11.88
C PRO A 53 -3.66 -4.01 -11.98
N LEU A 54 -2.86 -4.59 -11.10
CA LEU A 54 -2.58 -6.03 -11.05
C LEU A 54 -2.76 -6.56 -9.63
N GLU A 55 -3.01 -7.85 -9.51
CA GLU A 55 -3.14 -8.50 -8.21
C GLU A 55 -1.80 -8.59 -7.48
N PHE A 56 -1.85 -8.47 -6.15
CA PHE A 56 -0.70 -8.70 -5.31
C PHE A 56 -0.46 -10.20 -5.20
N ASN A 57 0.50 -10.70 -5.98
CA ASN A 57 0.86 -12.11 -6.02
C ASN A 57 2.29 -12.30 -6.55
N GLU A 58 2.75 -13.53 -6.54
CA GLU A 58 4.10 -13.86 -7.04
C GLU A 58 4.26 -13.54 -8.52
N ALA A 59 3.21 -13.74 -9.32
CA ALA A 59 3.25 -13.47 -10.76
C ALA A 59 3.51 -11.98 -11.05
N PHE A 60 2.95 -11.08 -10.24
CA PHE A 60 3.23 -9.63 -10.35
C PHE A 60 4.72 -9.35 -10.20
N PHE A 61 5.35 -9.88 -9.16
CA PHE A 61 6.76 -9.62 -8.87
C PHE A 61 7.69 -10.23 -9.91
N LYS A 62 7.34 -11.37 -10.47
CA LYS A 62 8.10 -11.96 -11.59
C LYS A 62 7.98 -11.10 -12.84
N TRP A 63 6.78 -10.63 -13.16
CA TRP A 63 6.52 -9.80 -14.33
C TRP A 63 7.16 -8.41 -14.21
N PHE A 64 7.02 -7.77 -13.05
CA PHE A 64 7.59 -6.44 -12.78
C PHE A 64 9.12 -6.49 -12.63
N ASP A 65 9.62 -7.61 -12.21
CA ASP A 65 11.01 -7.90 -11.82
C ASP A 65 11.30 -7.49 -10.38
N PHE A 66 11.78 -8.43 -9.59
CA PHE A 66 12.16 -8.18 -8.19
C PHE A 66 13.21 -7.08 -8.05
N LYS A 67 14.14 -6.98 -9.01
CA LYS A 67 15.16 -5.90 -9.00
C LYS A 67 14.54 -4.52 -9.17
N GLN A 68 13.52 -4.40 -10.04
CA GLN A 68 12.80 -3.14 -10.21
C GLN A 68 11.99 -2.81 -8.95
N TRP A 69 11.39 -3.82 -8.33
CA TRP A 69 10.66 -3.62 -7.07
C TRP A 69 11.60 -3.14 -5.96
N GLU A 70 12.82 -3.68 -5.88
CA GLU A 70 13.84 -3.19 -4.93
C GLU A 70 14.15 -1.71 -5.15
N LYS A 71 14.24 -1.28 -6.41
CA LYS A 71 14.44 0.15 -6.74
C LYS A 71 13.27 1.02 -6.31
N VAL A 72 12.04 0.54 -6.48
CA VAL A 72 10.86 1.23 -5.98
C VAL A 72 10.92 1.37 -4.47
N LYS A 73 11.23 0.29 -3.75
CA LYS A 73 11.39 0.34 -2.30
C LYS A 73 12.44 1.35 -1.86
N ASP A 74 13.57 1.40 -2.55
CA ASP A 74 14.65 2.35 -2.25
C ASP A 74 14.18 3.80 -2.42
N VAL A 75 13.39 4.09 -3.44
CA VAL A 75 12.80 5.41 -3.65
C VAL A 75 11.89 5.80 -2.49
N LEU A 76 11.03 4.88 -2.04
CA LEU A 76 10.11 5.14 -0.93
C LEU A 76 10.87 5.43 0.38
N LYS A 77 11.93 4.69 0.64
CA LYS A 77 12.80 4.93 1.80
C LYS A 77 13.50 6.29 1.70
N GLU A 78 13.95 6.66 0.49
CA GLU A 78 14.57 7.95 0.25
C GLU A 78 13.59 9.11 0.49
N TYR A 79 12.33 8.95 0.11
CA TYR A 79 11.29 9.93 0.41
C TYR A 79 11.19 10.16 1.93
N LYS A 80 11.21 9.09 2.71
CA LYS A 80 11.18 9.19 4.17
C LYS A 80 12.43 9.87 4.71
N ARG A 81 13.59 9.50 4.21
CA ARG A 81 14.86 10.09 4.66
C ARG A 81 14.88 11.61 4.47
N ARG A 82 14.39 12.09 3.34
CA ARG A 82 14.39 13.53 2.99
C ARG A 82 13.48 14.35 3.88
N ARG A 83 12.46 13.75 4.48
CA ARG A 83 11.51 14.46 5.33
C ARG A 83 11.94 14.54 6.79
N GLY A 84 13.01 13.85 7.18
CA GLY A 84 13.55 13.88 8.52
C GLY A 84 12.65 13.18 9.55
N ARG A 85 12.98 13.37 10.83
CA ARG A 85 12.36 12.61 11.92
C ARG A 85 10.96 13.07 12.30
N ARG A 86 10.63 14.33 12.06
CA ARG A 86 9.39 14.96 12.57
C ARG A 86 8.30 15.06 11.51
N ASN A 87 8.65 14.92 10.24
CA ASN A 87 7.70 15.10 9.16
C ASN A 87 7.09 13.76 8.77
N ALA A 88 5.80 13.65 8.98
CA ALA A 88 5.08 12.42 8.67
C ALA A 88 4.84 12.27 7.16
N LEU A 89 5.19 11.12 6.66
CA LEU A 89 4.93 10.69 5.27
C LEU A 89 4.00 9.49 5.30
N LYS A 90 2.94 9.55 4.52
CA LYS A 90 2.04 8.42 4.32
C LYS A 90 2.13 7.91 2.89
N ILE A 91 2.34 6.61 2.75
CA ILE A 91 2.35 5.96 1.44
C ILE A 91 1.29 4.87 1.45
N ARG A 92 0.46 4.86 0.42
CA ARG A 92 -0.49 3.79 0.17
C ARG A 92 -0.17 3.12 -1.15
N ILE A 93 -0.14 1.80 -1.15
CA ILE A 93 0.02 1.01 -2.37
C ILE A 93 -1.19 0.10 -2.48
N ASN A 94 -1.94 0.26 -3.57
CA ASN A 94 -3.17 -0.48 -3.82
C ASN A 94 -2.94 -1.44 -4.98
N PHE A 95 -3.22 -2.73 -4.74
CA PHE A 95 -3.18 -3.75 -5.77
C PHE A 95 -4.60 -4.15 -6.14
N ALA A 96 -4.89 -4.20 -7.44
CA ALA A 96 -6.19 -4.62 -7.93
C ALA A 96 -6.46 -6.08 -7.57
N GLY A 97 -7.70 -6.50 -7.71
CA GLY A 97 -8.10 -7.88 -7.45
C GLY A 97 -9.40 -7.97 -6.67
N ASN A 98 -9.76 -9.19 -6.36
CA ASN A 98 -10.94 -9.49 -5.56
C ASN A 98 -10.56 -10.47 -4.45
N PRO A 99 -10.25 -9.98 -3.24
CA PRO A 99 -10.31 -8.59 -2.83
C PRO A 99 -9.12 -7.75 -3.30
N LYS A 100 -9.31 -6.44 -3.37
CA LYS A 100 -8.25 -5.46 -3.53
C LYS A 100 -7.37 -5.48 -2.29
N ILE A 101 -6.05 -5.42 -2.45
CA ILE A 101 -5.10 -5.44 -1.34
C ILE A 101 -4.44 -4.07 -1.22
N ILE A 102 -4.47 -3.49 -0.03
CA ILE A 102 -3.93 -2.16 0.24
C ILE A 102 -2.91 -2.22 1.38
N PHE A 103 -1.73 -1.67 1.12
CA PHE A 103 -0.70 -1.49 2.14
C PHE A 103 -0.59 0.00 2.47
N THR A 104 -0.63 0.33 3.75
CA THR A 104 -0.45 1.70 4.22
C THR A 104 0.80 1.77 5.09
N VAL A 105 1.75 2.62 4.70
CA VAL A 105 2.97 2.89 5.46
C VAL A 105 2.88 4.32 5.97
N ASP A 106 2.68 4.48 7.26
CA ASP A 106 2.50 5.78 7.91
C ASP A 106 3.30 5.93 9.21
N VAL A 107 4.21 5.03 9.44
CA VAL A 107 5.06 5.03 10.65
C VAL A 107 6.01 6.22 10.62
N VAL A 108 6.04 7.00 11.71
CA VAL A 108 6.86 8.20 11.78
C VAL A 108 8.34 7.89 11.93
N ASP A 109 8.68 6.87 12.73
CA ASP A 109 10.07 6.44 12.92
C ASP A 109 10.65 5.87 11.63
N ARG A 110 11.82 6.38 11.24
CA ARG A 110 12.46 6.01 9.98
C ARG A 110 12.84 4.53 9.90
N GLN A 111 13.35 3.97 10.98
CA GLN A 111 13.76 2.56 10.99
C GLN A 111 12.55 1.64 10.77
N TRP A 112 11.46 1.91 11.45
CA TRP A 112 10.23 1.11 11.31
C TRP A 112 9.55 1.35 9.96
N PHE A 113 9.60 2.58 9.45
CA PHE A 113 9.14 2.88 8.10
C PHE A 113 9.88 2.04 7.06
N ASN A 114 11.21 2.03 7.15
CA ASN A 114 12.05 1.24 6.24
C ASN A 114 11.75 -0.26 6.36
N ASN A 115 11.56 -0.77 7.58
CA ASN A 115 11.17 -2.16 7.80
C ASN A 115 9.84 -2.50 7.14
N ALA A 116 8.86 -1.60 7.26
CA ALA A 116 7.55 -1.78 6.62
C ALA A 116 7.68 -1.89 5.11
N VAL A 117 8.42 -0.99 4.49
CA VAL A 117 8.65 -1.01 3.04
C VAL A 117 9.35 -2.30 2.62
N GLU A 118 10.40 -2.72 3.34
CA GLU A 118 11.16 -3.93 3.02
C GLU A 118 10.33 -5.21 3.12
N LYS A 119 9.45 -5.30 4.09
CA LYS A 119 8.72 -6.53 4.40
C LYS A 119 7.39 -6.67 3.66
N MET A 120 7.01 -5.70 2.84
CA MET A 120 5.72 -5.71 2.16
C MET A 120 5.51 -6.97 1.33
N ASP A 121 6.49 -7.32 0.50
CA ASP A 121 6.40 -8.47 -0.39
C ASP A 121 6.41 -9.82 0.36
N PHE A 122 6.84 -9.87 1.62
CA PHE A 122 6.79 -11.09 2.43
C PHE A 122 5.35 -11.55 2.73
N VAL A 123 4.39 -10.63 2.64
CA VAL A 123 2.97 -10.93 2.86
C VAL A 123 2.44 -11.96 1.83
N ILE A 124 3.08 -12.07 0.66
CA ILE A 124 2.70 -13.06 -0.36
C ILE A 124 2.61 -14.48 0.23
N GLU A 125 3.55 -14.84 1.08
CA GLU A 125 3.60 -16.17 1.69
C GLU A 125 2.40 -16.45 2.62
N LEU A 126 1.76 -15.39 3.11
CA LEU A 126 0.65 -15.48 4.05
C LEU A 126 -0.72 -15.32 3.36
N LEU A 127 -0.75 -14.96 2.08
CA LEU A 127 -2.00 -14.63 1.39
C LEU A 127 -3.01 -15.76 1.40
N GLN A 128 -2.60 -17.00 1.13
CA GLN A 128 -3.52 -18.13 1.14
C GLN A 128 -4.23 -18.28 2.47
N HIS A 129 -3.49 -18.04 3.55
CA HIS A 129 -4.03 -18.10 4.90
C HIS A 129 -4.95 -16.92 5.18
N HIS A 130 -4.52 -15.71 4.82
CA HIS A 130 -5.30 -14.50 5.06
C HIS A 130 -6.56 -14.41 4.20
N LEU A 131 -6.55 -14.99 3.00
CA LEU A 131 -7.68 -14.95 2.06
C LEU A 131 -8.54 -16.23 2.10
N ASP A 132 -8.33 -17.11 3.08
CA ASP A 132 -9.12 -18.32 3.22
C ASP A 132 -10.61 -17.96 3.31
N PRO A 133 -11.45 -18.47 2.38
CA PRO A 133 -12.88 -18.16 2.37
C PRO A 133 -13.62 -18.53 3.67
N GLN A 134 -13.08 -19.49 4.42
CA GLN A 134 -13.66 -19.89 5.71
C GLN A 134 -13.44 -18.83 6.81
N LYS A 135 -12.42 -18.00 6.65
CA LYS A 135 -12.05 -16.98 7.63
C LYS A 135 -12.52 -15.59 7.25
N LEU A 136 -12.54 -15.28 5.96
CA LEU A 136 -12.96 -13.97 5.47
C LEU A 136 -14.48 -13.80 5.59
N PRO A 137 -14.95 -12.62 6.01
CA PRO A 137 -16.36 -12.28 5.91
C PRO A 137 -16.85 -12.34 4.46
N THR A 138 -18.10 -12.71 4.28
CA THR A 138 -18.70 -12.82 2.95
C THR A 138 -18.76 -11.47 2.25
N GLY A 139 -18.39 -11.44 0.98
CA GLY A 139 -18.49 -10.24 0.14
C GLY A 139 -17.41 -9.20 0.35
N VAL A 140 -16.31 -9.56 0.98
CA VAL A 140 -15.16 -8.65 1.16
C VAL A 140 -14.57 -8.29 -0.20
N ARG A 141 -14.43 -6.98 -0.46
CA ARG A 141 -13.89 -6.43 -1.70
C ARG A 141 -12.54 -5.79 -1.54
N GLU A 142 -12.15 -5.46 -0.30
CA GLU A 142 -10.94 -4.71 0.00
C GLU A 142 -10.39 -5.16 1.34
N ILE A 143 -9.07 -5.36 1.39
CA ILE A 143 -8.34 -5.69 2.61
C ILE A 143 -7.20 -4.69 2.76
N ASN A 144 -7.14 -4.04 3.92
CA ASN A 144 -6.07 -3.14 4.31
C ASN A 144 -5.11 -3.84 5.27
N TYR A 145 -3.83 -3.77 4.96
CA TYR A 145 -2.75 -4.21 5.84
C TYR A 145 -2.14 -3.00 6.55
N LYS A 146 -1.78 -3.21 7.78
CA LYS A 146 -1.11 -2.24 8.64
C LYS A 146 0.19 -2.84 9.15
N PHE A 147 1.25 -2.02 9.22
CA PHE A 147 2.51 -2.47 9.80
C PHE A 147 2.47 -2.33 11.32
N ASP A 148 2.64 -3.44 12.03
CA ASP A 148 2.67 -3.48 13.47
C ASP A 148 4.12 -3.37 13.95
N VAL A 149 4.44 -2.27 14.61
CA VAL A 149 5.79 -1.97 15.10
C VAL A 149 6.21 -2.92 16.23
N GLU A 150 5.26 -3.36 17.06
CA GLU A 150 5.58 -4.26 18.17
C GLU A 150 6.03 -5.63 17.69
N SER A 151 5.31 -6.22 16.75
CA SER A 151 5.65 -7.53 16.17
C SER A 151 6.58 -7.41 14.96
N VAL A 152 6.87 -6.20 14.50
CA VAL A 152 7.73 -5.88 13.35
C VAL A 152 7.28 -6.62 12.09
N ARG A 153 5.98 -6.59 11.82
CA ARG A 153 5.39 -7.27 10.64
C ARG A 153 4.10 -6.61 10.17
N TRP A 154 3.76 -6.89 8.93
CA TRP A 154 2.47 -6.53 8.38
C TRP A 154 1.37 -7.41 8.98
N ARG A 155 0.26 -6.79 9.35
CA ARG A 155 -0.91 -7.48 9.89
C ARG A 155 -2.17 -7.05 9.18
N LEU A 156 -3.14 -7.95 9.12
CA LEU A 156 -4.48 -7.62 8.68
C LEU A 156 -5.06 -6.54 9.61
N ASP A 157 -5.69 -5.53 9.03
CA ASP A 157 -6.27 -4.41 9.78
C ASP A 157 -7.77 -4.29 9.51
N ILE A 158 -8.13 -3.81 8.33
CA ILE A 158 -9.52 -3.53 7.95
C ILE A 158 -9.90 -4.31 6.70
N ALA A 159 -11.09 -4.89 6.69
CA ALA A 159 -11.70 -5.44 5.50
C ALA A 159 -13.02 -4.73 5.23
N LYS A 160 -13.30 -4.47 3.96
CA LYS A 160 -14.51 -3.78 3.53
C LYS A 160 -15.30 -4.61 2.53
N SER A 161 -16.58 -4.75 2.79
CA SER A 161 -17.56 -5.22 1.80
C SER A 161 -18.31 -4.00 1.26
N LYS A 162 -19.33 -4.23 0.43
CA LYS A 162 -20.17 -3.15 -0.10
C LYS A 162 -20.79 -2.29 1.02
N ASP A 163 -21.28 -2.94 2.08
CA ASP A 163 -22.07 -2.29 3.11
C ASP A 163 -21.47 -2.33 4.51
N LYS A 164 -20.39 -3.13 4.71
CA LYS A 164 -19.85 -3.40 6.04
C LYS A 164 -18.36 -3.22 6.09
N GLU A 165 -17.87 -2.84 7.26
CA GLU A 165 -16.45 -2.82 7.58
C GLU A 165 -16.17 -3.81 8.72
N TYR A 166 -15.02 -4.44 8.66
CA TYR A 166 -14.55 -5.39 9.66
C TYR A 166 -13.15 -5.02 10.12
N GLN A 167 -12.87 -5.22 11.39
CA GLN A 167 -11.54 -5.07 11.93
C GLN A 167 -11.01 -6.42 12.38
N PHE A 168 -9.75 -6.70 12.07
CA PHE A 168 -9.07 -7.92 12.51
C PHE A 168 -8.56 -7.72 13.94
N ARG A 169 -9.13 -8.49 14.88
CA ARG A 169 -8.75 -8.46 16.30
C ARG A 169 -8.63 -9.89 16.84
N GLY A 170 -7.52 -10.15 17.54
CA GLY A 170 -7.18 -11.52 17.87
C GLY A 170 -6.95 -12.26 16.55
N ASP A 171 -7.54 -13.42 16.38
CA ASP A 171 -7.42 -14.20 15.15
C ASP A 171 -8.70 -14.16 14.30
N ASN A 172 -9.57 -13.17 14.51
CA ASN A 172 -10.88 -13.11 13.87
C ASN A 172 -11.23 -11.73 13.35
N TRP A 173 -12.04 -11.71 12.28
CA TRP A 173 -12.68 -10.50 11.78
C TRP A 173 -13.92 -10.17 12.61
N LYS A 174 -14.00 -8.92 13.07
CA LYS A 174 -15.15 -8.41 13.82
C LYS A 174 -15.76 -7.22 13.09
N GLU A 175 -17.06 -7.27 12.89
CA GLU A 175 -17.79 -6.16 12.25
C GLU A 175 -17.68 -4.89 13.09
N ILE A 176 -17.33 -3.79 12.44
CA ILE A 176 -17.32 -2.47 13.04
C ILE A 176 -18.72 -1.88 12.89
N GLN A 177 -19.39 -1.62 14.02
CA GLN A 177 -20.66 -0.94 13.99
C GLN A 177 -20.44 0.55 13.75
N LYS A 178 -21.01 1.08 12.67
CA LYS A 178 -21.03 2.51 12.46
C LYS A 178 -22.01 3.11 13.47
N GLU A 179 -21.53 4.04 14.32
CA GLU A 179 -22.42 4.83 15.14
C GLU A 179 -23.32 5.63 14.21
N ILE A 180 -24.64 5.44 14.33
CA ILE A 180 -25.63 6.22 13.64
C ILE A 180 -25.78 7.53 14.43
N ASN A 181 -25.16 8.60 13.95
CA ASN A 181 -25.40 9.95 14.47
C ASN A 181 -26.61 10.54 13.77
#